data_bb6a6f80bbb01b7340485d425949d6a1
#
_entry.id   bb6a6f80bbb01b7340485d425949d6a1
#
_cell.length_a   1.000
_cell.length_b   1.000
_cell.length_c   1.000
_cell.angle_alpha   90.00
_cell.angle_beta   90.00
_cell.angle_gamma   90.00
#
_symmetry.space_group_name_H-M   'P 1'
#
loop_
_entity.id
_entity.type
_entity.pdbx_description
1 polymer ?
#
loop_
_entity_poly.entity_id
_entity_poly.type
_entity_poly.pdbx_seq_one_letter_code
_entity_poly.pdbx_strand_id
1 'polypeptide(L)'
;EIEDRLVNIDDQRLFVVAEALRRGFSPEKINKITKYDLWFLDRFQNIVDMEDALDHGRLDGDTLRRAKEMGIYDAWIAALSGREQKEIKALRESFGIRPAFKMVDTCAAEFEAQTPYYYSTYDQENEAAGASRADDGAEKRKVLVLGSGPIRIGQGIEFDYCSVHSVWAFKRLGYELSLIHISEP
;
A
#
# COMPACT_ATOMS: atom_id res chain seq x y z
N GLU A 1 -7.34 3.37 -32.41
CA GLU A 1 -7.36 4.36 -31.30
C GLU A 1 -6.60 3.87 -30.05
N ILE A 2 -6.99 2.76 -29.37
CA ILE A 2 -6.22 2.27 -28.20
C ILE A 2 -4.92 1.58 -28.64
N GLU A 3 -4.92 0.88 -29.77
CA GLU A 3 -3.71 0.28 -30.33
C GLU A 3 -2.66 1.34 -30.69
N ASP A 4 -3.08 2.46 -31.26
CA ASP A 4 -2.18 3.58 -31.59
C ASP A 4 -1.54 4.15 -30.32
N ARG A 5 -2.30 4.20 -29.23
CA ARG A 5 -1.78 4.65 -27.95
C ARG A 5 -0.82 3.66 -27.29
N LEU A 6 -1.01 2.36 -27.48
CA LEU A 6 -0.07 1.34 -27.00
C LEU A 6 1.31 1.42 -27.69
N VAL A 7 1.35 1.95 -28.92
CA VAL A 7 2.63 2.15 -29.64
C VAL A 7 3.43 3.31 -29.04
N ASN A 8 2.75 4.35 -28.51
CA ASN A 8 3.42 5.51 -27.96
C ASN A 8 4.15 5.14 -26.66
N ILE A 9 5.39 5.64 -26.53
CA ILE A 9 6.22 5.44 -25.33
C ILE A 9 6.17 6.75 -24.53
N ASP A 10 5.21 6.84 -23.61
CA ASP A 10 5.00 7.97 -22.76
C ASP A 10 4.70 7.51 -21.30
N ASP A 11 4.54 8.43 -20.37
CA ASP A 11 4.23 8.20 -18.97
C ASP A 11 2.82 7.62 -18.73
N GLN A 12 1.93 7.72 -19.74
CA GLN A 12 0.57 7.18 -19.65
C GLN A 12 0.47 5.72 -20.13
N ARG A 13 1.52 5.18 -20.70
CA ARG A 13 1.49 3.87 -21.36
C ARG A 13 1.04 2.73 -20.47
N LEU A 14 1.39 2.74 -19.18
CA LEU A 14 0.94 1.72 -18.22
C LEU A 14 -0.58 1.76 -18.03
N PHE A 15 -1.17 2.94 -17.95
CA PHE A 15 -2.63 3.10 -17.84
C PHE A 15 -3.34 2.67 -19.12
N VAL A 16 -2.73 2.93 -20.28
CA VAL A 16 -3.24 2.47 -21.58
C VAL A 16 -3.22 0.94 -21.68
N VAL A 17 -2.19 0.28 -21.13
CA VAL A 17 -2.12 -1.19 -21.05
C VAL A 17 -3.26 -1.74 -20.18
N ALA A 18 -3.48 -1.17 -18.99
CA ALA A 18 -4.59 -1.60 -18.12
C ALA A 18 -5.94 -1.40 -18.81
N GLU A 19 -6.15 -0.27 -19.50
CA GLU A 19 -7.38 0.00 -20.25
C GLU A 19 -7.57 -0.97 -21.43
N ALA A 20 -6.49 -1.34 -22.11
CA ALA A 20 -6.55 -2.34 -23.19
C ALA A 20 -7.00 -3.70 -22.67
N LEU A 21 -6.49 -4.13 -21.49
CA LEU A 21 -6.92 -5.35 -20.83
C LEU A 21 -8.41 -5.29 -20.45
N ARG A 22 -8.90 -4.16 -19.87
CA ARG A 22 -10.33 -3.97 -19.57
C ARG A 22 -11.23 -4.07 -20.82
N ARG A 23 -10.69 -3.69 -21.99
CA ARG A 23 -11.38 -3.84 -23.29
C ARG A 23 -11.23 -5.21 -23.90
N GLY A 24 -10.64 -6.19 -23.22
CA GLY A 24 -10.51 -7.56 -23.66
C GLY A 24 -9.36 -7.83 -24.65
N PHE A 25 -8.36 -6.94 -24.70
CA PHE A 25 -7.13 -7.25 -25.43
C PHE A 25 -6.35 -8.33 -24.68
N SER A 26 -5.93 -9.37 -25.40
CA SER A 26 -5.13 -10.41 -24.75
C SER A 26 -3.71 -9.92 -24.41
N PRO A 27 -3.09 -10.45 -23.34
CA PRO A 27 -1.71 -10.15 -23.00
C PRO A 27 -0.73 -10.35 -24.18
N GLU A 28 -0.95 -11.39 -25.00
CA GLU A 28 -0.11 -11.68 -26.15
C GLU A 28 -0.22 -10.59 -27.23
N LYS A 29 -1.44 -10.06 -27.45
CA LYS A 29 -1.66 -8.95 -28.39
C LYS A 29 -0.94 -7.70 -27.90
N ILE A 30 -1.06 -7.37 -26.61
CA ILE A 30 -0.40 -6.22 -25.99
C ILE A 30 1.12 -6.40 -26.03
N ASN A 31 1.64 -7.59 -25.73
CA ASN A 31 3.07 -7.90 -25.82
C ASN A 31 3.63 -7.69 -27.24
N LYS A 32 2.89 -8.11 -28.28
CA LYS A 32 3.31 -7.89 -29.68
C LYS A 32 3.50 -6.41 -30.01
N ILE A 33 2.68 -5.53 -29.45
CA ILE A 33 2.72 -4.08 -29.69
C ILE A 33 3.76 -3.41 -28.80
N THR A 34 3.69 -3.67 -27.49
CA THR A 34 4.45 -2.92 -26.48
C THR A 34 5.82 -3.50 -26.17
N LYS A 35 6.02 -4.78 -26.45
CA LYS A 35 7.16 -5.60 -26.01
C LYS A 35 7.27 -5.75 -24.50
N TYR A 36 6.23 -5.42 -23.73
CA TYR A 36 6.18 -5.73 -22.30
C TYR A 36 6.14 -7.24 -22.11
N ASP A 37 6.94 -7.74 -21.17
CA ASP A 37 6.96 -9.16 -20.85
C ASP A 37 5.58 -9.63 -20.37
N LEU A 38 5.20 -10.83 -20.77
CA LEU A 38 3.91 -11.44 -20.44
C LEU A 38 3.69 -11.56 -18.92
N TRP A 39 4.76 -11.73 -18.16
CA TRP A 39 4.67 -11.80 -16.70
C TRP A 39 4.11 -10.50 -16.09
N PHE A 40 4.56 -9.33 -16.58
CA PHE A 40 4.01 -8.06 -16.14
C PHE A 40 2.56 -7.87 -16.59
N LEU A 41 2.25 -8.24 -17.83
CA LEU A 41 0.88 -8.14 -18.36
C LEU A 41 -0.09 -9.03 -17.59
N ASP A 42 0.34 -10.21 -17.16
CA ASP A 42 -0.43 -11.09 -16.28
C ASP A 42 -0.68 -10.44 -14.90
N ARG A 43 0.30 -9.70 -14.35
CA ARG A 43 0.08 -8.94 -13.09
C ARG A 43 -0.94 -7.81 -13.27
N PHE A 44 -0.91 -7.11 -14.40
CA PHE A 44 -1.95 -6.12 -14.73
C PHE A 44 -3.33 -6.78 -14.91
N GLN A 45 -3.38 -7.94 -15.56
CA GLN A 45 -4.63 -8.69 -15.71
C GLN A 45 -5.25 -9.03 -14.37
N ASN A 46 -4.46 -9.48 -13.39
CA ASN A 46 -4.95 -9.76 -12.05
C ASN A 46 -5.63 -8.54 -11.38
N ILE A 47 -5.11 -7.34 -11.62
CA ILE A 47 -5.73 -6.11 -11.12
C ILE A 47 -7.06 -5.86 -11.82
N VAL A 48 -7.11 -5.98 -13.15
CA VAL A 48 -8.34 -5.80 -13.93
C VAL A 48 -9.41 -6.81 -13.53
N ASP A 49 -9.03 -8.08 -13.34
CA ASP A 49 -9.94 -9.14 -12.90
C ASP A 49 -10.50 -8.86 -11.50
N MET A 50 -9.69 -8.28 -10.61
CA MET A 50 -10.16 -7.88 -9.28
C MET A 50 -11.10 -6.68 -9.36
N GLU A 51 -10.82 -5.69 -10.21
CA GLU A 51 -11.71 -4.55 -10.44
C GLU A 51 -13.08 -5.02 -10.97
N ASP A 52 -13.10 -5.96 -11.91
CA ASP A 52 -14.34 -6.56 -12.44
C ASP A 52 -15.12 -7.32 -11.36
N ALA A 53 -14.40 -8.09 -10.53
CA ALA A 53 -15.01 -8.78 -9.40
C ALA A 53 -15.62 -7.83 -8.36
N LEU A 54 -15.03 -6.65 -8.16
CA LEU A 54 -15.54 -5.62 -7.25
C LEU A 54 -16.74 -4.85 -7.83
N ASP A 55 -16.78 -4.65 -9.15
CA ASP A 55 -17.87 -3.94 -9.85
C ASP A 55 -19.12 -4.82 -10.02
N HIS A 56 -18.93 -6.06 -10.47
CA HIS A 56 -20.02 -6.96 -10.84
C HIS A 56 -20.28 -8.08 -9.82
N GLY A 57 -19.34 -8.30 -8.89
CA GLY A 57 -19.37 -9.39 -7.95
C GLY A 57 -20.05 -9.08 -6.63
N ARG A 58 -20.17 -10.11 -5.80
CA ARG A 58 -20.60 -9.98 -4.41
C ARG A 58 -19.41 -9.58 -3.54
N LEU A 59 -19.54 -8.46 -2.81
CA LEU A 59 -18.57 -8.06 -1.79
C LEU A 59 -18.69 -8.94 -0.54
N ASP A 60 -18.11 -10.12 -0.60
CA ASP A 60 -17.93 -10.98 0.56
C ASP A 60 -16.55 -10.79 1.22
N GLY A 61 -16.33 -11.50 2.34
CA GLY A 61 -15.09 -11.37 3.09
C GLY A 61 -13.84 -11.77 2.31
N ASP A 62 -13.94 -12.78 1.46
CA ASP A 62 -12.80 -13.28 0.69
C ASP A 62 -12.42 -12.31 -0.44
N THR A 63 -13.39 -11.83 -1.19
CA THR A 63 -13.17 -10.82 -2.24
C THR A 63 -12.57 -9.55 -1.66
N LEU A 64 -13.12 -9.07 -0.53
CA LEU A 64 -12.64 -7.86 0.11
C LEU A 64 -11.23 -8.04 0.69
N ARG A 65 -10.92 -9.19 1.27
CA ARG A 65 -9.58 -9.53 1.76
C ARG A 65 -8.56 -9.51 0.63
N ARG A 66 -8.84 -10.24 -0.45
CA ARG A 66 -7.96 -10.28 -1.63
C ARG A 66 -7.73 -8.89 -2.21
N ALA A 67 -8.77 -8.06 -2.33
CA ALA A 67 -8.62 -6.69 -2.79
C ALA A 67 -7.68 -5.87 -1.89
N LYS A 68 -7.82 -6.01 -0.56
CA LYS A 68 -6.93 -5.32 0.39
C LYS A 68 -5.48 -5.85 0.34
N GLU A 69 -5.27 -7.13 0.20
CA GLU A 69 -3.94 -7.75 0.02
C GLU A 69 -3.27 -7.29 -1.28
N MET A 70 -4.04 -7.02 -2.33
CA MET A 70 -3.54 -6.43 -3.58
C MET A 70 -3.27 -4.91 -3.48
N GLY A 71 -3.57 -4.26 -2.34
CA GLY A 71 -3.33 -2.84 -2.13
C GLY A 71 -4.48 -1.93 -2.59
N ILE A 72 -5.62 -2.47 -2.98
CA ILE A 72 -6.78 -1.65 -3.41
C ILE A 72 -7.36 -0.94 -2.19
N TYR A 73 -7.42 0.39 -2.23
CA TYR A 73 -7.87 1.20 -1.11
C TYR A 73 -9.40 1.33 -1.04
N ASP A 74 -9.92 1.60 0.16
CA ASP A 74 -11.36 1.56 0.45
C ASP A 74 -12.18 2.51 -0.44
N ALA A 75 -11.64 3.68 -0.82
CA ALA A 75 -12.34 4.61 -1.70
C ALA A 75 -12.47 4.08 -3.13
N TRP A 76 -11.48 3.34 -3.65
CA TRP A 76 -11.57 2.73 -4.97
C TRP A 76 -12.54 1.55 -4.99
N ILE A 77 -12.53 0.71 -3.95
CA ILE A 77 -13.54 -0.36 -3.77
C ILE A 77 -14.95 0.24 -3.72
N ALA A 78 -15.11 1.36 -3.01
CA ALA A 78 -16.39 2.06 -2.93
C ALA A 78 -16.87 2.57 -4.30
N ALA A 79 -15.96 3.19 -5.06
CA ALA A 79 -16.26 3.69 -6.40
C ALA A 79 -16.68 2.57 -7.36
N LEU A 80 -15.94 1.45 -7.38
CA LEU A 80 -16.25 0.30 -8.23
C LEU A 80 -17.58 -0.38 -7.83
N SER A 81 -17.82 -0.56 -6.53
CA SER A 81 -19.01 -1.27 -6.03
C SER A 81 -20.25 -0.39 -5.88
N GLY A 82 -20.18 0.90 -6.23
CA GLY A 82 -21.29 1.85 -6.09
C GLY A 82 -21.70 2.11 -4.64
N ARG A 83 -20.79 1.98 -3.68
CA ARG A 83 -21.02 2.16 -2.23
C ARG A 83 -20.32 3.39 -1.69
N GLU A 84 -20.61 3.76 -0.44
CA GLU A 84 -19.83 4.77 0.26
C GLU A 84 -18.59 4.18 0.93
N GLN A 85 -17.49 4.92 0.97
CA GLN A 85 -16.23 4.48 1.58
C GLN A 85 -16.40 4.04 3.05
N LYS A 86 -17.27 4.72 3.80
CA LYS A 86 -17.57 4.35 5.20
C LYS A 86 -18.23 2.98 5.33
N GLU A 87 -19.04 2.58 4.33
CA GLU A 87 -19.67 1.26 4.30
C GLU A 87 -18.63 0.18 4.01
N ILE A 88 -17.70 0.42 3.09
CA ILE A 88 -16.58 -0.49 2.81
C ILE A 88 -15.74 -0.69 4.06
N LYS A 89 -15.41 0.40 4.79
CA LYS A 89 -14.68 0.31 6.05
C LYS A 89 -15.42 -0.53 7.09
N ALA A 90 -16.71 -0.28 7.29
CA ALA A 90 -17.52 -1.04 8.25
C ALA A 90 -17.63 -2.52 7.85
N LEU A 91 -17.81 -2.80 6.56
CA LEU A 91 -17.86 -4.16 6.03
C LEU A 91 -16.53 -4.90 6.25
N ARG A 92 -15.42 -4.25 5.94
CA ARG A 92 -14.08 -4.77 6.16
C ARG A 92 -13.83 -5.11 7.63
N GLU A 93 -14.20 -4.20 8.52
CA GLU A 93 -14.06 -4.39 9.97
C GLU A 93 -14.96 -5.53 10.49
N SER A 94 -16.17 -5.70 9.94
CA SER A 94 -17.08 -6.79 10.31
C SER A 94 -16.53 -8.18 9.93
N PHE A 95 -15.74 -8.26 8.86
CA PHE A 95 -15.02 -9.47 8.45
C PHE A 95 -13.66 -9.66 9.16
N GLY A 96 -13.33 -8.76 10.11
CA GLY A 96 -12.06 -8.81 10.82
C GLY A 96 -10.84 -8.45 9.94
N ILE A 97 -11.05 -7.84 8.77
CA ILE A 97 -9.98 -7.44 7.85
C ILE A 97 -9.42 -6.11 8.34
N ARG A 98 -8.27 -6.15 8.97
CA ARG A 98 -7.57 -4.99 9.54
C ARG A 98 -6.14 -4.95 9.03
N PRO A 99 -5.56 -3.74 8.87
CA PRO A 99 -4.14 -3.65 8.54
C PRO A 99 -3.30 -4.22 9.69
N ALA A 100 -2.23 -4.87 9.31
CA ALA A 100 -1.17 -5.34 10.18
C ALA A 100 0.12 -4.60 9.86
N PHE A 101 1.08 -4.64 10.75
CA PHE A 101 2.39 -4.04 10.56
C PHE A 101 3.46 -5.12 10.71
N LYS A 102 4.32 -5.23 9.72
CA LYS A 102 5.45 -6.15 9.74
C LYS A 102 6.76 -5.38 9.77
N MET A 103 7.74 -5.94 10.44
CA MET A 103 9.08 -5.37 10.50
C MET A 103 9.83 -5.65 9.20
N VAL A 104 10.56 -4.65 8.72
CA VAL A 104 11.46 -4.83 7.58
C VAL A 104 12.69 -5.57 8.05
N ASP A 105 12.99 -6.72 7.45
CA ASP A 105 14.25 -7.39 7.65
C ASP A 105 15.37 -6.64 6.90
N THR A 106 16.11 -5.84 7.66
CA THR A 106 17.22 -5.04 7.14
C THR A 106 18.52 -5.82 7.03
N CYS A 107 18.53 -7.08 7.49
CA CYS A 107 19.73 -7.91 7.60
C CYS A 107 19.68 -9.16 6.71
N ALA A 108 18.71 -9.26 5.78
CA ALA A 108 18.52 -10.37 4.85
C ALA A 108 18.50 -11.76 5.54
N ALA A 109 17.88 -11.85 6.71
CA ALA A 109 17.81 -13.02 7.58
C ALA A 109 19.16 -13.58 8.05
N GLU A 110 20.27 -12.86 7.85
CA GLU A 110 21.58 -13.27 8.36
C GLU A 110 21.73 -12.98 9.85
N PHE A 111 21.08 -11.91 10.34
CA PHE A 111 21.08 -11.49 11.73
C PHE A 111 19.69 -10.98 12.11
N GLU A 112 19.37 -10.99 13.41
CA GLU A 112 18.15 -10.39 13.91
C GLU A 112 18.16 -8.86 13.65
N ALA A 113 17.13 -8.36 12.95
CA ALA A 113 17.00 -6.93 12.68
C ALA A 113 16.67 -6.18 13.98
N GLN A 114 17.52 -5.22 14.34
CA GLN A 114 17.34 -4.42 15.56
C GLN A 114 16.69 -3.08 15.31
N THR A 115 16.61 -2.66 14.04
CA THR A 115 16.05 -1.36 13.67
C THR A 115 14.54 -1.51 13.45
N PRO A 116 13.71 -0.80 14.21
CA PRO A 116 12.24 -0.97 14.17
C PRO A 116 11.64 -0.20 12.97
N TYR A 117 11.93 -0.67 11.78
CA TYR A 117 11.25 -0.22 10.56
C TYR A 117 10.07 -1.13 10.28
N TYR A 118 8.89 -0.53 10.13
CA TYR A 118 7.66 -1.26 9.87
C TYR A 118 7.04 -0.81 8.56
N TYR A 119 6.31 -1.73 7.92
CA TYR A 119 5.43 -1.43 6.79
C TYR A 119 4.03 -1.94 7.08
N SER A 120 3.02 -1.27 6.52
CA SER A 120 1.63 -1.68 6.64
C SER A 120 1.27 -2.69 5.56
N THR A 121 0.55 -3.72 5.94
CA THR A 121 0.05 -4.78 5.04
C THR A 121 -1.30 -5.28 5.53
N TYR A 122 -1.99 -6.09 4.73
CA TYR A 122 -3.20 -6.83 5.13
C TYR A 122 -2.91 -8.32 5.35
N ASP A 123 -1.72 -8.63 5.83
CA ASP A 123 -1.31 -9.98 6.23
C ASP A 123 -1.95 -10.40 7.57
N GLN A 124 -1.82 -11.67 7.93
CA GLN A 124 -2.45 -12.25 9.14
C GLN A 124 -1.68 -11.90 10.41
N GLU A 125 -0.37 -11.72 10.33
CA GLU A 125 0.51 -11.48 11.47
C GLU A 125 0.80 -9.99 11.66
N ASN A 126 0.69 -9.52 12.90
CA ASN A 126 1.03 -8.15 13.30
C ASN A 126 2.21 -8.15 14.26
N GLU A 127 3.41 -7.88 13.76
CA GLU A 127 4.65 -7.86 14.53
C GLU A 127 4.78 -6.62 15.43
N ALA A 128 4.08 -5.53 15.09
CA ALA A 128 4.10 -4.31 15.90
C ALA A 128 3.30 -4.43 17.20
N ALA A 129 2.45 -5.43 17.34
CA ALA A 129 1.64 -5.62 18.55
C ALA A 129 2.46 -5.90 19.81
N GLY A 130 3.68 -6.42 19.67
CA GLY A 130 4.63 -6.66 20.75
C GLY A 130 5.58 -5.51 21.04
N ALA A 131 5.81 -4.64 20.07
CA ALA A 131 6.83 -3.57 20.15
C ALA A 131 6.46 -2.43 21.10
N SER A 132 5.18 -2.27 21.42
CA SER A 132 4.67 -1.25 22.37
C SER A 132 4.80 -1.63 23.85
N ARG A 133 5.32 -2.79 24.18
CA ARG A 133 5.55 -3.20 25.57
C ARG A 133 6.98 -2.83 25.97
N ALA A 134 7.22 -1.54 26.12
CA ALA A 134 8.43 -1.10 26.78
C ALA A 134 8.41 -1.50 28.24
N ASP A 135 9.52 -1.98 28.69
CA ASP A 135 9.91 -2.78 29.84
C ASP A 135 9.77 -2.09 31.22
N ASP A 136 9.12 -0.94 31.33
CA ASP A 136 9.12 -0.14 32.54
C ASP A 136 7.75 0.09 33.20
N GLY A 137 6.71 -0.62 32.77
CA GLY A 137 5.39 -0.65 33.45
C GLY A 137 4.65 0.70 33.49
N ALA A 138 5.24 1.76 32.97
CA ALA A 138 4.62 3.08 32.90
C ALA A 138 3.97 3.27 31.53
N GLU A 139 2.70 3.63 31.54
CA GLU A 139 1.96 3.97 30.32
C GLU A 139 2.47 5.32 29.78
N LYS A 140 3.46 5.25 28.88
CA LYS A 140 4.01 6.46 28.23
C LYS A 140 2.99 7.05 27.26
N ARG A 141 2.89 8.36 27.24
CA ARG A 141 2.13 9.07 26.20
C ARG A 141 2.76 8.79 24.82
N LYS A 142 1.91 8.48 23.85
CA LYS A 142 2.35 8.17 22.47
C LYS A 142 2.19 9.38 21.56
N VAL A 143 3.20 9.60 20.73
CA VAL A 143 3.20 10.66 19.71
C VAL A 143 3.51 10.04 18.37
N LEU A 144 2.66 10.29 17.39
CA LEU A 144 2.88 9.95 15.99
C LEU A 144 3.37 11.21 15.26
N VAL A 145 4.56 11.14 14.70
CA VAL A 145 5.10 12.20 13.84
C VAL A 145 4.82 11.82 12.39
N LEU A 146 4.12 12.69 11.67
CA LEU A 146 3.84 12.51 10.25
C LEU A 146 4.98 13.12 9.45
N GLY A 147 5.70 12.27 8.71
CA GLY A 147 6.72 12.69 7.75
C GLY A 147 6.11 13.14 6.43
N SER A 148 6.94 13.71 5.56
CA SER A 148 6.51 14.27 4.26
C SER A 148 6.32 13.24 3.16
N GLY A 149 6.41 11.94 3.47
CA GLY A 149 6.32 10.88 2.47
C GLY A 149 7.63 10.68 1.68
N PRO A 150 7.58 10.02 0.52
CA PRO A 150 8.75 9.81 -0.33
C PRO A 150 9.34 11.13 -0.81
N ILE A 151 10.63 11.27 -0.67
CA ILE A 151 11.39 12.47 -1.03
C ILE A 151 12.23 12.24 -2.28
N ARG A 152 12.44 13.29 -3.06
CA ARG A 152 13.36 13.28 -4.18
C ARG A 152 14.81 13.38 -3.70
N ILE A 153 15.75 12.94 -4.50
CA ILE A 153 17.18 13.12 -4.23
C ILE A 153 17.45 14.61 -4.00
N GLY A 154 18.12 14.92 -2.89
CA GLY A 154 18.44 16.28 -2.47
C GLY A 154 17.45 16.94 -1.50
N GLN A 155 16.26 16.38 -1.29
CA GLN A 155 15.25 16.91 -0.36
C GLN A 155 15.33 16.32 1.06
N GLY A 156 16.11 15.26 1.29
CA GLY A 156 16.19 14.57 2.58
C GLY A 156 16.58 15.47 3.74
N ILE A 157 17.49 16.42 3.51
CA ILE A 157 17.95 17.36 4.54
C ILE A 157 16.83 18.26 5.03
N GLU A 158 15.93 18.71 4.15
CA GLU A 158 14.87 19.64 4.50
C GLU A 158 13.71 18.94 5.23
N PHE A 159 13.27 17.81 4.71
CA PHE A 159 12.06 17.13 5.19
C PHE A 159 12.35 16.14 6.33
N ASP A 160 13.39 15.30 6.20
CA ASP A 160 13.72 14.32 7.23
C ASP A 160 14.34 14.98 8.46
N TYR A 161 15.15 16.03 8.28
CA TYR A 161 15.77 16.75 9.39
C TYR A 161 14.73 17.26 10.39
N CYS A 162 13.70 17.97 9.93
CA CYS A 162 12.63 18.47 10.79
C CYS A 162 11.88 17.37 11.50
N SER A 163 11.56 16.29 10.79
CA SER A 163 10.84 15.13 11.35
C SER A 163 11.67 14.42 12.42
N VAL A 164 12.95 14.17 12.16
CA VAL A 164 13.87 13.54 13.11
C VAL A 164 14.12 14.40 14.34
N HIS A 165 14.28 15.72 14.16
CA HIS A 165 14.42 16.65 15.29
C HIS A 165 13.19 16.70 16.16
N SER A 166 12.00 16.67 15.58
CA SER A 166 10.73 16.56 16.30
C SER A 166 10.67 15.28 17.13
N VAL A 167 11.04 14.16 16.55
CA VAL A 167 11.14 12.85 17.24
C VAL A 167 12.09 12.96 18.43
N TRP A 168 13.29 13.54 18.25
CA TRP A 168 14.27 13.68 19.35
C TRP A 168 13.75 14.58 20.46
N ALA A 169 13.06 15.68 20.13
CA ALA A 169 12.51 16.59 21.12
C ALA A 169 11.47 15.90 22.01
N PHE A 170 10.49 15.21 21.41
CA PHE A 170 9.48 14.48 22.15
C PHE A 170 10.05 13.28 22.93
N LYS A 171 11.04 12.58 22.39
CA LYS A 171 11.72 11.49 23.08
C LYS A 171 12.42 11.98 24.37
N ARG A 172 13.06 13.17 24.32
CA ARG A 172 13.66 13.82 25.51
C ARG A 172 12.60 14.18 26.57
N LEU A 173 11.36 14.42 26.16
CA LEU A 173 10.23 14.70 27.04
C LEU A 173 9.55 13.44 27.59
N GLY A 174 10.09 12.25 27.28
CA GLY A 174 9.60 10.98 27.81
C GLY A 174 8.43 10.35 27.06
N TYR A 175 8.13 10.84 25.83
CA TYR A 175 7.09 10.23 24.99
C TYR A 175 7.61 8.97 24.27
N GLU A 176 6.70 8.03 24.01
CA GLU A 176 6.90 6.97 23.04
C GLU A 176 6.54 7.50 21.65
N LEU A 177 7.38 7.21 20.66
CA LEU A 177 7.28 7.86 19.35
C LEU A 177 7.23 6.86 18.22
N SER A 178 6.39 7.18 17.25
CA SER A 178 6.41 6.59 15.92
C SER A 178 6.55 7.69 14.87
N LEU A 179 7.35 7.44 13.85
CA LEU A 179 7.48 8.29 12.66
C LEU A 179 6.91 7.53 11.48
N ILE A 180 5.96 8.13 10.78
CA ILE A 180 5.38 7.56 9.58
C ILE A 180 5.60 8.49 8.39
N HIS A 181 6.10 7.94 7.30
CA HIS A 181 6.13 8.61 6.00
C HIS A 181 4.89 8.20 5.22
N ILE A 182 3.99 9.16 5.01
CA ILE A 182 2.78 8.96 4.22
C ILE A 182 3.10 9.42 2.80
N SER A 183 3.01 8.49 1.84
CA SER A 183 2.90 8.87 0.44
C SER A 183 1.43 9.18 0.16
N GLU A 184 1.16 10.34 -0.43
CA GLU A 184 -0.16 10.57 -1.00
C GLU A 184 -0.41 9.56 -2.12
N PRO A 185 -1.65 9.03 -2.26
CA PRO A 185 -2.02 8.12 -3.33
C PRO A 185 -1.97 8.77 -4.70
#